data_4a45369fe19c575d23492c7ba1c344a6
#
_entry.id   4a45369fe19c575d23492c7ba1c344a6
#
_cell.length_a   1.000
_cell.length_b   1.000
_cell.length_c   1.000
_cell.angle_alpha   90.00
_cell.angle_beta   90.00
_cell.angle_gamma   90.00
#
_symmetry.space_group_name_H-M   'P 1'
#
loop_
_entity.id
_entity.type
_entity.pdbx_description
1 polymer ?
#
loop_
_entity_poly.entity_id
_entity_poly.type
_entity_poly.pdbx_seq_one_letter_code
_entity_poly.pdbx_strand_id
1 'polypeptide(L)'
;MQKTSESKLQYFLTYSGTKLPLKLVSPLSPDAVQNRNTYFAAQLDEHDRILSCRKIVYGEVEFEHRYAYHADGSLQRAEITEEDETRVIEFPEQDGTVPRSMLV
;
A
#
# COMPACT_ATOMS: atom_id res chain seq x y z
N MET A 1 -10.17 -4.55 24.82
CA MET A 1 -9.79 -4.30 24.22
C MET A 1 -10.09 -4.22 23.19
N GLN A 2 -10.23 -3.99 22.63
CA GLN A 2 -10.52 -3.83 21.73
C GLN A 2 -9.90 -4.02 20.78
N LYS A 3 -10.12 -4.46 20.18
CA LYS A 3 -9.53 -4.56 19.32
C LYS A 3 -9.79 -4.04 18.26
N THR A 4 -9.85 -3.52 18.00
CA THR A 4 -9.96 -2.81 16.88
C THR A 4 -9.44 -3.56 15.73
N SER A 5 -9.48 -3.05 14.55
CA SER A 5 -8.99 -3.71 13.39
C SER A 5 -7.50 -3.92 13.58
N GLU A 6 -7.06 -5.10 13.32
CA GLU A 6 -5.67 -5.43 13.48
C GLU A 6 -4.99 -5.46 12.16
N SER A 7 -3.84 -4.85 12.11
CA SER A 7 -3.04 -4.93 10.91
C SER A 7 -2.05 -6.06 11.08
N LYS A 8 -1.65 -6.66 9.98
CA LYS A 8 -0.60 -7.68 10.00
C LYS A 8 0.53 -7.24 9.11
N LEU A 9 1.73 -7.57 9.54
CA LEU A 9 2.93 -7.26 8.80
C LEU A 9 3.25 -8.43 7.89
N GLN A 10 3.48 -8.14 6.62
CA GLN A 10 3.79 -9.16 5.64
C GLN A 10 4.90 -8.65 4.74
N TYR A 11 5.83 -9.55 4.41
CA TYR A 11 6.93 -9.19 3.52
C TYR A 11 6.71 -9.77 2.14
N PHE A 12 7.22 -9.08 1.13
CA PHE A 12 7.05 -9.48 -0.25
C PHE A 12 8.34 -9.26 -1.02
N LEU A 13 8.51 -10.06 -2.07
CA LEU A 13 9.69 -9.97 -2.91
C LEU A 13 9.64 -8.74 -3.81
N THR A 14 8.48 -8.46 -4.40
CA THR A 14 8.38 -7.39 -5.38
C THR A 14 6.92 -7.01 -5.56
N TYR A 15 6.65 -6.20 -6.57
CA TYR A 15 5.30 -5.83 -6.93
C TYR A 15 5.16 -5.88 -8.44
N SER A 16 3.92 -5.87 -8.92
CA SER A 16 3.66 -5.88 -10.35
C SER A 16 2.66 -4.78 -10.68
N GLY A 17 2.72 -4.31 -11.93
CA GLY A 17 1.80 -3.30 -12.40
C GLY A 17 2.21 -1.91 -11.97
N THR A 18 1.46 -0.92 -12.44
CA THR A 18 1.75 0.48 -12.15
C THR A 18 0.58 1.17 -11.46
N LYS A 19 -0.48 0.45 -11.19
CA LYS A 19 -1.66 1.05 -10.57
C LYS A 19 -1.52 1.05 -9.06
N LEU A 20 -2.22 1.95 -8.43
CA LEU A 20 -2.29 2.01 -6.98
C LEU A 20 -3.59 1.39 -6.51
N PRO A 21 -3.58 0.71 -5.38
CA PRO A 21 -2.42 0.41 -4.56
C PRO A 21 -1.50 -0.58 -5.26
N LEU A 22 -0.24 -0.57 -4.88
CA LEU A 22 0.72 -1.49 -5.48
C LEU A 22 0.26 -2.92 -5.26
N LYS A 23 0.45 -3.74 -6.27
CA LYS A 23 0.12 -5.16 -6.15
C LYS A 23 1.38 -5.90 -5.76
N LEU A 24 1.47 -6.25 -4.48
CA LEU A 24 2.64 -6.95 -3.95
C LEU A 24 2.54 -8.43 -4.29
N VAL A 25 3.66 -9.01 -4.67
CA VAL A 25 3.69 -10.41 -5.09
C VAL A 25 4.84 -11.13 -4.43
N SER A 26 4.69 -12.45 -4.35
CA SER A 26 5.70 -13.35 -3.82
C SER A 26 5.98 -13.09 -2.35
N PRO A 27 5.05 -13.49 -1.47
CA PRO A 27 5.26 -13.30 -0.03
C PRO A 27 6.55 -13.95 0.44
N LEU A 28 7.20 -13.31 1.40
CA LEU A 28 8.44 -13.79 1.98
C LEU A 28 8.24 -14.06 3.45
N SER A 29 8.86 -15.12 3.94
CA SER A 29 8.88 -15.37 5.38
C SER A 29 9.85 -14.39 6.03
N PRO A 30 9.70 -14.15 7.35
CA PRO A 30 10.68 -13.32 8.05
C PRO A 30 12.11 -13.82 7.91
N ASP A 31 12.29 -15.14 7.87
CA ASP A 31 13.62 -15.70 7.70
C ASP A 31 14.21 -15.35 6.34
N ALA A 32 13.38 -15.40 5.30
CA ALA A 32 13.86 -15.10 3.95
C ALA A 32 14.30 -13.65 3.83
N VAL A 33 13.64 -12.76 4.57
CA VAL A 33 13.96 -11.33 4.52
C VAL A 33 15.37 -11.07 5.02
N GLN A 34 15.82 -11.83 6.00
CA GLN A 34 17.12 -11.58 6.61
C GLN A 34 18.28 -11.76 5.64
N ASN A 35 18.06 -12.49 4.56
CA ASN A 35 19.11 -12.73 3.59
C ASN A 35 18.94 -11.91 2.32
N ARG A 36 18.09 -10.89 2.36
CA ARG A 36 17.83 -10.09 1.17
C ARG A 36 18.20 -8.64 1.42
N ASN A 37 18.77 -8.04 0.39
CA ASN A 37 19.10 -6.61 0.45
C ASN A 37 17.90 -5.75 0.09
N THR A 38 16.96 -6.29 -0.64
CA THR A 38 15.79 -5.54 -1.11
C THR A 38 14.54 -6.37 -0.90
N TYR A 39 13.53 -5.76 -0.29
CA TYR A 39 12.24 -6.41 -0.11
C TYR A 39 11.21 -5.34 0.22
N PHE A 40 9.95 -5.76 0.24
CA PHE A 40 8.83 -4.88 0.58
C PHE A 40 8.23 -5.34 1.89
N ALA A 41 7.94 -4.37 2.75
CA ALA A 41 7.25 -4.63 4.01
C ALA A 41 5.92 -3.92 3.98
N ALA A 42 4.85 -4.64 4.25
CA ALA A 42 3.51 -4.09 4.14
C ALA A 42 2.70 -4.35 5.40
N GLN A 43 1.87 -3.38 5.76
CA GLN A 43 0.84 -3.56 6.78
C GLN A 43 -0.47 -3.80 6.04
N LEU A 44 -1.13 -4.90 6.37
CA LEU A 44 -2.39 -5.27 5.75
C LEU A 44 -3.51 -5.18 6.78
N ASP A 45 -4.71 -4.80 6.31
CA ASP A 45 -5.84 -4.76 7.22
C ASP A 45 -6.48 -6.15 7.31
N GLU A 46 -7.62 -6.23 7.97
CA GLU A 46 -8.27 -7.51 8.19
C GLU A 46 -8.82 -8.12 6.91
N HIS A 47 -8.89 -7.34 5.83
CA HIS A 47 -9.33 -7.84 4.52
C HIS A 47 -8.16 -8.00 3.58
N ASP A 48 -6.92 -7.98 4.10
CA ASP A 48 -5.70 -8.14 3.32
C ASP A 48 -5.46 -7.00 2.35
N ARG A 49 -6.06 -5.83 2.60
CA ARG A 49 -5.78 -4.66 1.82
C ARG A 49 -4.55 -3.96 2.39
N ILE A 50 -3.75 -3.37 1.51
CA ILE A 50 -2.52 -2.72 1.94
C ILE A 50 -2.85 -1.39 2.59
N LEU A 51 -2.47 -1.23 3.86
CA LEU A 51 -2.58 0.04 4.55
C LEU A 51 -1.34 0.88 4.32
N SER A 52 -0.19 0.23 4.29
CA SER A 52 1.06 0.91 3.96
C SER A 52 2.02 -0.13 3.42
N CYS A 53 2.96 0.33 2.61
CA CYS A 53 4.04 -0.53 2.19
C CYS A 53 5.30 0.30 2.03
N ARG A 54 6.43 -0.34 2.30
CA ARG A 54 7.72 0.30 2.21
C ARG A 54 8.66 -0.58 1.41
N LYS A 55 9.42 0.04 0.52
CA LYS A 55 10.50 -0.67 -0.15
C LYS A 55 11.75 -0.45 0.68
N ILE A 56 12.37 -1.54 1.08
CA ILE A 56 13.56 -1.50 1.93
C ILE A 56 14.74 -1.98 1.13
N VAL A 57 15.79 -1.17 1.08
CA VAL A 57 17.00 -1.46 0.33
C VAL A 57 18.16 -1.29 1.29
N TYR A 58 18.88 -2.37 1.55
CA TYR A 58 20.00 -2.37 2.50
C TYR A 58 19.59 -1.76 3.83
N GLY A 59 18.42 -2.13 4.30
CA GLY A 59 17.95 -1.69 5.61
C GLY A 59 17.33 -0.30 5.66
N GLU A 60 17.30 0.41 4.55
CA GLU A 60 16.77 1.76 4.51
C GLU A 60 15.51 1.83 3.68
N VAL A 61 14.58 2.70 4.10
CA VAL A 61 13.33 2.86 3.39
C VAL A 61 13.57 3.72 2.16
N GLU A 62 13.38 3.15 0.97
CA GLU A 62 13.54 3.88 -0.26
C GLU A 62 12.30 4.68 -0.59
N PHE A 63 11.12 4.09 -0.35
CA PHE A 63 9.88 4.84 -0.45
C PHE A 63 8.83 4.20 0.44
N GLU A 64 7.80 4.96 0.73
CA GLU A 64 6.70 4.48 1.54
C GLU A 64 5.40 4.95 0.92
N HIS A 65 4.45 4.02 0.77
CA HIS A 65 3.09 4.34 0.34
C HIS A 65 2.15 4.09 1.50
N ARG A 66 1.21 4.99 1.71
CA ARG A 66 0.14 4.81 2.67
C ARG A 66 -1.17 4.95 1.94
N TYR A 67 -2.09 4.04 2.22
CA TYR A 67 -3.36 3.98 1.50
C TYR A 67 -4.53 4.07 2.46
N ALA A 68 -5.57 4.77 2.04
CA ALA A 68 -6.85 4.77 2.72
C ALA A 68 -7.91 4.39 1.70
N TYR A 69 -8.97 3.76 2.19
CA TYR A 69 -9.98 3.19 1.31
C TYR A 69 -11.36 3.76 1.62
N HIS A 70 -12.18 3.88 0.56
CA HIS A 70 -13.59 4.20 0.73
C HIS A 70 -14.31 3.02 1.37
N ALA A 71 -15.53 3.26 1.82
CA ALA A 71 -16.31 2.21 2.46
C ALA A 71 -16.55 1.04 1.52
N ASP A 72 -16.56 1.27 0.22
CA ASP A 72 -16.79 0.19 -0.73
C ASP A 72 -15.53 -0.59 -1.08
N GLY A 73 -14.39 -0.23 -0.47
CA GLY A 73 -13.16 -0.94 -0.72
C GLY A 73 -12.28 -0.35 -1.79
N SER A 74 -12.76 0.65 -2.52
CA SER A 74 -11.92 1.28 -3.52
C SER A 74 -10.96 2.26 -2.86
N LEU A 75 -9.86 2.53 -3.53
CA LEU A 75 -8.82 3.39 -2.99
C LEU A 75 -9.32 4.82 -2.90
N GLN A 76 -9.17 5.43 -1.72
CA GLN A 76 -9.58 6.80 -1.49
C GLN A 76 -8.42 7.76 -1.58
N ARG A 77 -7.27 7.36 -1.04
CA ARG A 77 -6.15 8.26 -0.92
C ARG A 77 -4.87 7.48 -0.90
N ALA A 78 -3.85 8.01 -1.53
CA ALA A 78 -2.52 7.45 -1.50
C ALA A 78 -1.54 8.55 -1.13
N GLU A 79 -0.70 8.29 -0.13
CA GLU A 79 0.41 9.18 0.21
C GLU A 79 1.69 8.47 -0.17
N ILE A 80 2.47 9.10 -1.01
CA ILE A 80 3.71 8.50 -1.50
C ILE A 80 4.86 9.37 -1.05
N THR A 81 5.74 8.80 -0.24
CA THR A 81 6.90 9.50 0.29
C THR A 81 8.17 8.93 -0.30
N GLU A 82 8.94 9.78 -0.95
CA GLU A 82 10.24 9.42 -1.52
C GLU A 82 11.20 10.57 -1.28
N GLU A 83 12.38 10.25 -0.76
CA GLU A 83 13.43 11.26 -0.63
C GLU A 83 12.93 12.54 0.04
N ASP A 84 12.25 12.38 1.15
CA ASP A 84 11.75 13.48 1.97
C ASP A 84 10.65 14.30 1.32
N GLU A 85 10.10 13.82 0.22
CA GLU A 85 8.96 14.48 -0.43
C GLU A 85 7.75 13.58 -0.33
N THR A 86 6.61 14.18 -0.03
CA THR A 86 5.37 13.43 0.06
C THR A 86 4.37 14.00 -0.94
N ARG A 87 3.80 13.11 -1.73
CA ARG A 87 2.73 13.45 -2.64
C ARG A 87 1.45 12.77 -2.18
N VAL A 88 0.35 13.46 -2.33
CA VAL A 88 -0.95 12.93 -1.96
C VAL A 88 -1.82 12.87 -3.21
N ILE A 89 -2.39 11.71 -3.46
CA ILE A 89 -3.31 11.51 -4.59
C ILE A 89 -4.64 11.07 -4.01
N GLU A 90 -5.71 11.74 -4.41
CA GLU A 90 -7.03 11.40 -3.92
C GLU A 90 -7.89 10.89 -5.06
N PHE A 91 -8.72 9.91 -4.76
CA PHE A 91 -9.55 9.23 -5.73
C PHE A 91 -11.02 9.39 -5.32
N PRO A 92 -11.89 9.76 -6.26
CA PRO A 92 -13.30 9.90 -5.92
C PRO A 92 -13.92 8.55 -5.63
N GLU A 93 -15.04 8.61 -4.92
CA GLU A 93 -15.76 7.40 -4.57
C GLU A 93 -16.28 6.71 -5.83
N GLN A 94 -16.23 5.38 -5.82
CA GLN A 94 -16.65 4.58 -6.97
C GLN A 94 -18.03 4.00 -6.66
N ASP A 95 -19.05 4.84 -6.70
CA ASP A 95 -20.40 4.40 -6.32
C ASP A 95 -21.34 4.28 -7.50
N GLY A 96 -20.78 4.24 -8.71
CA GLY A 96 -21.62 4.16 -9.89
C GLY A 96 -21.93 5.51 -10.49
N THR A 97 -21.54 6.56 -9.83
CA THR A 97 -21.73 7.92 -10.33
C THR A 97 -20.57 8.29 -11.22
N VAL A 98 -20.87 8.82 -12.38
CA VAL A 98 -19.83 9.25 -13.29
C VAL A 98 -19.13 10.46 -12.69
N PRO A 99 -17.79 10.43 -12.58
CA PRO A 99 -17.07 11.59 -12.08
C PRO A 99 -17.39 12.84 -12.91
N ARG A 100 -17.44 13.96 -12.23
CA ARG A 100 -17.80 15.20 -12.90
C ARG A 100 -16.88 15.51 -14.08
N SER A 101 -15.63 15.18 -13.97
CA SER A 101 -14.68 15.44 -15.03
C SER A 101 -15.00 14.65 -16.31
N MET A 102 -15.80 13.60 -16.20
CA MET A 102 -16.16 12.79 -17.35
C MET A 102 -17.50 13.18 -17.93
N LEU A 103 -18.16 14.19 -17.37
CA LEU A 103 -19.45 14.63 -17.86
C LEU A 103 -19.37 15.74 -18.91
N VAL A 104 -18.19 16.20 -19.17
CA VAL A 104 -18.03 17.27 -20.16
C VAL A 104 -17.78 16.74 -21.52
#